data_aa2d325017be12e2dea7c1630b92a529
#
_entry.id   aa2d325017be12e2dea7c1630b92a529
#
_cell.length_a   1.000
_cell.length_b   1.000
_cell.length_c   1.000
_cell.angle_alpha   90.00
_cell.angle_beta   90.00
_cell.angle_gamma   90.00
#
_symmetry.space_group_name_H-M   'P 1'
#
loop_
_entity.id
_entity.type
_entity.pdbx_description
1 polymer ?
#
loop_
_entity_poly.entity_id
_entity_poly.type
_entity_poly.pdbx_seq_one_letter_code
_entity_poly.pdbx_strand_id
1 'polypeptide(L)'
;MNSFAQRLDTLHATRPVTVLGAAVIDVIADAYALPWRGCDIELKQQGVNIGGCALNIAIALKRLGIAAQNALPVGHGVWADIIRNAMAKQDLHSAVEAETGDNGWCLALVEPDGERTFMSFSGVENQWQQRWLDELNVPQNSLVYLSGYQLASPCGELLTGWLEGLEDVTALIDFGPRIADIPDALMGRI
;
A
#
# COMPACT_ATOMS: atom_id res chain seq x y z
N MET A 1 3.62 -7.31 35.72
CA MET A 1 3.07 -6.95 34.41
C MET A 1 4.22 -7.00 33.39
N ASN A 2 4.09 -7.80 32.34
CA ASN A 2 5.11 -7.79 31.25
C ASN A 2 5.14 -6.43 30.60
N SER A 3 6.33 -5.93 30.27
CA SER A 3 6.50 -4.68 29.52
C SER A 3 5.82 -4.80 28.12
N PHE A 4 5.49 -3.67 27.51
CA PHE A 4 4.91 -3.66 26.16
C PHE A 4 5.81 -4.42 25.16
N ALA A 5 7.14 -4.22 25.23
CA ALA A 5 8.11 -4.94 24.42
C ALA A 5 8.01 -6.47 24.59
N GLN A 6 7.95 -6.96 25.84
CA GLN A 6 7.79 -8.40 26.10
C GLN A 6 6.48 -8.97 25.55
N ARG A 7 5.42 -8.16 25.48
CA ARG A 7 4.16 -8.58 24.86
C ARG A 7 4.27 -8.66 23.34
N LEU A 8 5.03 -7.76 22.73
CA LEU A 8 5.30 -7.81 21.27
C LEU A 8 6.10 -9.05 20.90
N ASP A 9 7.10 -9.43 21.72
CA ASP A 9 7.93 -10.63 21.50
C ASP A 9 7.14 -11.95 21.56
N THR A 10 5.94 -11.93 22.14
CA THR A 10 5.06 -13.11 22.21
C THR A 10 3.99 -13.14 21.12
N LEU A 11 3.93 -12.12 20.25
CA LEU A 11 2.97 -12.11 19.15
C LEU A 11 3.33 -13.19 18.12
N HIS A 12 2.34 -13.92 17.71
CA HIS A 12 2.42 -14.89 16.61
C HIS A 12 1.09 -14.91 15.85
N ALA A 13 1.17 -15.06 14.55
CA ALA A 13 -0.03 -15.24 13.75
C ALA A 13 -0.56 -16.66 13.94
N THR A 14 -1.85 -16.78 14.26
CA THR A 14 -2.57 -18.06 14.34
C THR A 14 -3.29 -18.39 13.04
N ARG A 15 -3.28 -17.47 12.09
CA ARG A 15 -3.96 -17.54 10.80
C ARG A 15 -3.00 -17.09 9.68
N PRO A 16 -3.10 -17.63 8.46
CA PRO A 16 -2.39 -17.07 7.32
C PRO A 16 -2.76 -15.59 7.11
N VAL A 17 -1.80 -14.79 6.70
CA VAL A 17 -2.01 -13.35 6.46
C VAL A 17 -1.65 -13.03 5.02
N THR A 18 -2.57 -12.35 4.32
CA THR A 18 -2.33 -11.81 2.99
C THR A 18 -2.51 -10.29 3.02
N VAL A 19 -1.56 -9.55 2.49
CA VAL A 19 -1.56 -8.09 2.46
C VAL A 19 -1.66 -7.62 1.03
N LEU A 20 -2.80 -6.99 0.67
CA LEU A 20 -3.01 -6.40 -0.66
C LEU A 20 -2.97 -4.88 -0.59
N GLY A 21 -2.32 -4.28 -1.55
CA GLY A 21 -2.32 -2.83 -1.71
C GLY A 21 -1.12 -2.31 -2.49
N ALA A 22 -0.66 -1.12 -2.16
CA ALA A 22 0.40 -0.44 -2.88
C ALA A 22 1.73 -0.45 -2.14
N ALA A 23 2.81 -0.52 -2.95
CA ALA A 23 4.12 -0.01 -2.63
C ALA A 23 4.38 1.18 -3.57
N VAL A 24 4.67 2.34 -3.02
CA VAL A 24 4.85 3.59 -3.75
C VAL A 24 6.10 4.33 -3.27
N ILE A 25 6.48 5.36 -4.00
CA ILE A 25 7.57 6.26 -3.61
C ILE A 25 6.97 7.56 -3.08
N ASP A 26 7.48 8.03 -1.94
CA ASP A 26 7.20 9.34 -1.38
C ASP A 26 8.43 10.24 -1.58
N VAL A 27 8.30 11.22 -2.48
CA VAL A 27 9.26 12.32 -2.65
C VAL A 27 8.86 13.45 -1.72
N ILE A 28 9.66 13.70 -0.69
CA ILE A 28 9.36 14.70 0.32
C ILE A 28 10.13 15.98 -0.01
N ALA A 29 9.43 17.11 -0.04
CA ALA A 29 10.01 18.41 -0.31
C ALA A 29 9.42 19.49 0.59
N ASP A 30 10.28 20.38 1.11
CA ASP A 30 9.84 21.60 1.77
C ASP A 30 9.34 22.60 0.73
N ALA A 31 8.18 23.18 1.00
CA ALA A 31 7.57 24.25 0.23
C ALA A 31 7.30 25.44 1.16
N TYR A 32 7.66 26.64 0.74
CA TYR A 32 7.32 27.86 1.51
C TYR A 32 5.83 28.20 1.45
N ALA A 33 5.13 27.73 0.44
CA ALA A 33 3.69 27.81 0.23
C ALA A 33 3.26 26.76 -0.82
N LEU A 34 1.96 26.44 -0.85
CA LEU A 34 1.41 25.60 -1.92
C LEU A 34 1.46 26.33 -3.27
N PRO A 35 1.74 25.62 -4.38
CA PRO A 35 1.75 26.20 -5.71
C PRO A 35 0.35 26.69 -6.11
N TRP A 36 0.29 27.84 -6.76
CA TRP A 36 -0.92 28.38 -7.37
C TRP A 36 -0.80 28.41 -8.90
N ARG A 37 -1.93 28.59 -9.58
CA ARG A 37 -1.96 28.57 -11.04
C ARG A 37 -0.99 29.60 -11.65
N GLY A 38 -0.06 29.13 -12.48
CA GLY A 38 0.90 29.98 -13.19
C GLY A 38 2.12 30.38 -12.38
N CYS A 39 2.28 29.85 -11.16
CA CYS A 39 3.50 30.08 -10.39
C CYS A 39 4.66 29.20 -10.87
N ASP A 40 5.87 29.66 -10.55
CA ASP A 40 7.11 28.88 -10.55
C ASP A 40 7.67 28.95 -9.14
N ILE A 41 7.74 27.81 -8.46
CA ILE A 41 8.26 27.75 -7.09
C ILE A 41 9.40 26.72 -7.00
N GLU A 42 10.44 27.10 -6.31
CA GLU A 42 11.54 26.20 -6.00
C GLU A 42 11.23 25.43 -4.71
N LEU A 43 11.39 24.11 -4.79
CA LEU A 43 11.20 23.21 -3.65
C LEU A 43 12.55 22.69 -3.18
N LYS A 44 12.68 22.52 -1.86
CA LYS A 44 13.86 21.89 -1.28
C LYS A 44 13.57 20.40 -1.01
N GLN A 45 14.15 19.52 -1.81
CA GLN A 45 14.01 18.08 -1.60
C GLN A 45 14.61 17.66 -0.24
N GLN A 46 13.82 16.95 0.57
CA GLN A 46 14.22 16.39 1.85
C GLN A 46 14.61 14.92 1.75
N GLY A 47 13.94 14.16 0.88
CA GLY A 47 14.23 12.75 0.72
C GLY A 47 13.31 12.05 -0.27
N VAL A 48 13.68 10.79 -0.53
CA VAL A 48 12.88 9.83 -1.29
C VAL A 48 12.75 8.60 -0.41
N ASN A 49 11.54 8.27 -0.02
CA ASN A 49 11.23 7.12 0.83
C ASN A 49 10.32 6.15 0.09
N ILE A 50 10.36 4.89 0.50
CA ILE A 50 9.31 3.95 0.11
C ILE A 50 8.13 4.11 1.07
N GLY A 51 6.92 4.03 0.54
CA GLY A 51 5.68 4.19 1.28
C GLY A 51 4.55 3.31 0.76
N GLY A 52 3.33 3.65 1.17
CA GLY A 52 2.12 2.88 0.91
C GLY A 52 1.65 2.14 2.15
N CYS A 53 0.33 2.23 2.44
CA CYS A 53 -0.24 1.62 3.66
C CYS A 53 0.06 0.12 3.72
N ALA A 54 -0.14 -0.60 2.62
CA ALA A 54 0.08 -2.04 2.57
C ALA A 54 1.57 -2.42 2.74
N LEU A 55 2.49 -1.67 2.13
CA LEU A 55 3.93 -1.90 2.35
C LEU A 55 4.32 -1.67 3.80
N ASN A 56 3.78 -0.62 4.44
CA ASN A 56 4.04 -0.35 5.85
C ASN A 56 3.53 -1.48 6.76
N ILE A 57 2.37 -2.07 6.45
CA ILE A 57 1.84 -3.26 7.13
C ILE A 57 2.77 -4.46 6.91
N ALA A 58 3.20 -4.72 5.68
CA ALA A 58 4.12 -5.81 5.36
C ALA A 58 5.44 -5.69 6.15
N ILE A 59 6.01 -4.49 6.22
CA ILE A 59 7.22 -4.20 7.00
C ILE A 59 6.98 -4.42 8.50
N ALA A 60 5.83 -3.95 9.02
CA ALA A 60 5.50 -4.12 10.43
C ALA A 60 5.34 -5.61 10.80
N LEU A 61 4.61 -6.39 9.98
CA LEU A 61 4.45 -7.83 10.18
C LEU A 61 5.80 -8.55 10.16
N LYS A 62 6.67 -8.23 9.19
CA LYS A 62 8.02 -8.80 9.11
C LYS A 62 8.84 -8.52 10.37
N ARG A 63 8.81 -7.28 10.87
CA ARG A 63 9.51 -6.89 12.11
C ARG A 63 8.99 -7.59 13.36
N LEU A 64 7.71 -7.96 13.36
CA LEU A 64 7.07 -8.75 14.41
C LEU A 64 7.29 -10.26 14.24
N GLY A 65 8.03 -10.70 13.23
CA GLY A 65 8.24 -12.12 12.93
C GLY A 65 7.01 -12.85 12.39
N ILE A 66 6.01 -12.11 11.93
CA ILE A 66 4.78 -12.65 11.37
C ILE A 66 4.95 -12.81 9.85
N ALA A 67 4.85 -14.04 9.37
CA ALA A 67 4.87 -14.33 7.93
C ALA A 67 3.57 -13.85 7.26
N ALA A 68 3.70 -13.18 6.12
CA ALA A 68 2.57 -12.77 5.30
C ALA A 68 2.88 -12.94 3.82
N GLN A 69 1.86 -13.28 3.02
CA GLN A 69 1.92 -13.15 1.57
C GLN A 69 1.67 -11.68 1.22
N ASN A 70 2.65 -11.03 0.59
CA ASN A 70 2.53 -9.62 0.23
C ASN A 70 2.16 -9.52 -1.25
N ALA A 71 0.95 -9.09 -1.54
CA ALA A 71 0.46 -8.80 -2.88
C ALA A 71 0.54 -7.30 -3.13
N LEU A 72 1.73 -6.83 -3.47
CA LEU A 72 2.08 -5.43 -3.69
C LEU A 72 2.62 -5.30 -5.11
N PRO A 73 1.81 -4.97 -6.13
CA PRO A 73 2.27 -4.94 -7.51
C PRO A 73 3.54 -4.10 -7.68
N VAL A 74 4.60 -4.71 -8.21
CA VAL A 74 5.85 -4.05 -8.54
C VAL A 74 6.07 -4.15 -10.04
N GLY A 75 6.30 -3.02 -10.69
CA GLY A 75 6.47 -2.93 -12.13
C GLY A 75 7.92 -2.90 -12.59
N HIS A 76 8.14 -2.24 -13.72
CA HIS A 76 9.43 -2.01 -14.34
C HIS A 76 9.61 -0.51 -14.59
N GLY A 77 10.69 0.05 -14.06
CA GLY A 77 11.02 1.46 -14.19
C GLY A 77 11.82 1.96 -13.00
N VAL A 78 12.04 3.26 -12.95
CA VAL A 78 12.91 3.88 -11.94
C VAL A 78 12.33 3.72 -10.53
N TRP A 79 11.03 3.91 -10.39
CA TRP A 79 10.35 3.81 -9.10
C TRP A 79 10.22 2.36 -8.65
N ALA A 80 9.87 1.46 -9.55
CA ALA A 80 9.81 0.02 -9.31
C ALA A 80 11.17 -0.53 -8.84
N ASP A 81 12.27 -0.10 -9.44
CA ASP A 81 13.61 -0.54 -9.04
C ASP A 81 13.98 -0.07 -7.64
N ILE A 82 13.62 1.17 -7.28
CA ILE A 82 13.82 1.68 -5.91
C ILE A 82 13.00 0.87 -4.91
N ILE A 83 11.72 0.61 -5.20
CA ILE A 83 10.83 -0.19 -4.37
C ILE A 83 11.38 -1.61 -4.20
N ARG A 84 11.72 -2.30 -5.30
CA ARG A 84 12.25 -3.66 -5.28
C ARG A 84 13.52 -3.77 -4.44
N ASN A 85 14.45 -2.84 -4.64
CA ASN A 85 15.69 -2.79 -3.85
C ASN A 85 15.44 -2.53 -2.36
N ALA A 86 14.49 -1.67 -2.03
CA ALA A 86 14.16 -1.35 -0.65
C ALA A 86 13.42 -2.51 0.04
N MET A 87 12.50 -3.20 -0.65
CA MET A 87 11.86 -4.41 -0.16
C MET A 87 12.87 -5.53 0.08
N ALA A 88 13.80 -5.75 -0.85
CA ALA A 88 14.84 -6.76 -0.71
C ALA A 88 15.74 -6.52 0.51
N LYS A 89 16.08 -5.25 0.83
CA LYS A 89 16.81 -4.90 2.05
C LYS A 89 16.06 -5.24 3.35
N GLN A 90 14.75 -5.36 3.29
CA GLN A 90 13.88 -5.75 4.41
C GLN A 90 13.54 -7.25 4.37
N ASP A 91 14.14 -8.00 3.44
CA ASP A 91 13.80 -9.40 3.17
C ASP A 91 12.28 -9.57 2.93
N LEU A 92 11.71 -8.65 2.13
CA LEU A 92 10.33 -8.66 1.67
C LEU A 92 10.29 -8.91 0.17
N HIS A 93 9.32 -9.73 -0.25
CA HIS A 93 9.03 -10.00 -1.65
C HIS A 93 7.56 -9.78 -1.92
N SER A 94 7.23 -9.30 -3.12
CA SER A 94 5.85 -9.28 -3.60
C SER A 94 5.52 -10.57 -4.34
N ALA A 95 4.30 -11.05 -4.16
CA ALA A 95 3.73 -12.14 -4.96
C ALA A 95 3.21 -11.67 -6.32
N VAL A 96 3.23 -10.35 -6.59
CA VAL A 96 2.70 -9.76 -7.83
C VAL A 96 3.76 -8.91 -8.51
N GLU A 97 4.11 -9.29 -9.73
CA GLU A 97 4.94 -8.50 -10.63
C GLU A 97 4.14 -8.10 -11.86
N ALA A 98 4.14 -6.79 -12.17
CA ALA A 98 3.55 -6.29 -13.40
C ALA A 98 4.54 -6.43 -14.56
N GLU A 99 4.09 -6.93 -15.70
CA GLU A 99 4.96 -7.15 -16.87
C GLU A 99 5.47 -5.83 -17.48
N THR A 100 4.70 -4.77 -17.35
CA THR A 100 5.00 -3.45 -17.92
C THR A 100 4.49 -2.35 -17.00
N GLY A 101 5.06 -1.15 -17.12
CA GLY A 101 4.69 0.03 -16.35
C GLY A 101 5.53 0.20 -15.10
N ASP A 102 5.56 1.40 -14.57
CA ASP A 102 6.29 1.74 -13.35
C ASP A 102 5.32 1.88 -12.16
N ASN A 103 5.84 1.84 -10.96
CA ASN A 103 5.07 2.11 -9.75
C ASN A 103 4.73 3.60 -9.63
N GLY A 104 3.64 3.86 -8.93
CA GLY A 104 3.23 5.21 -8.57
C GLY A 104 4.18 5.88 -7.58
N TRP A 105 4.11 7.19 -7.56
CA TRP A 105 4.86 8.01 -6.62
C TRP A 105 4.03 9.20 -6.15
N CYS A 106 4.43 9.78 -5.06
CA CYS A 106 3.77 10.92 -4.45
C CYS A 106 4.77 12.03 -4.18
N LEU A 107 4.42 13.26 -4.51
CA LEU A 107 5.11 14.45 -4.02
C LEU A 107 4.40 14.93 -2.74
N ALA A 108 5.10 14.84 -1.62
CA ALA A 108 4.64 15.34 -0.33
C ALA A 108 5.27 16.71 -0.08
N LEU A 109 4.49 17.77 -0.21
CA LEU A 109 4.90 19.13 0.13
C LEU A 109 4.70 19.35 1.62
N VAL A 110 5.75 19.81 2.30
CA VAL A 110 5.74 20.16 3.71
C VAL A 110 5.85 21.66 3.85
N GLU A 111 4.81 22.31 4.40
CA GLU A 111 4.79 23.74 4.64
C GLU A 111 5.47 24.10 5.98
N PRO A 112 5.83 25.37 6.22
CA PRO A 112 6.58 25.79 7.42
C PRO A 112 5.89 25.49 8.74
N ASP A 113 4.57 25.36 8.76
CA ASP A 113 3.77 24.97 9.93
C ASP A 113 3.71 23.46 10.15
N GLY A 114 4.32 22.66 9.22
CA GLY A 114 4.34 21.21 9.26
C GLY A 114 3.14 20.55 8.57
N GLU A 115 2.23 21.32 7.99
CA GLU A 115 1.12 20.78 7.18
C GLU A 115 1.67 20.08 5.92
N ARG A 116 1.00 19.03 5.49
CA ARG A 116 1.44 18.22 4.35
C ARG A 116 0.37 18.14 3.29
N THR A 117 0.74 18.49 2.07
CA THR A 117 -0.11 18.33 0.89
C THR A 117 0.50 17.30 -0.05
N PHE A 118 -0.34 16.35 -0.50
CA PHE A 118 0.10 15.22 -1.30
C PHE A 118 -0.42 15.34 -2.73
N MET A 119 0.48 15.15 -3.70
CA MET A 119 0.17 15.04 -5.13
C MET A 119 0.63 13.68 -5.62
N SER A 120 -0.32 12.77 -5.90
CA SER A 120 -0.02 11.38 -6.20
C SER A 120 -0.16 11.07 -7.68
N PHE A 121 0.76 10.27 -8.18
CA PHE A 121 0.76 9.71 -9.52
C PHE A 121 0.58 8.19 -9.40
N SER A 122 -0.52 7.68 -9.95
CA SER A 122 -0.82 6.26 -9.94
C SER A 122 0.05 5.49 -10.93
N GLY A 123 0.46 4.31 -10.54
CA GLY A 123 1.20 3.36 -11.36
C GLY A 123 0.54 1.99 -11.39
N VAL A 124 1.35 0.95 -11.53
CA VAL A 124 0.89 -0.45 -11.66
C VAL A 124 0.14 -0.95 -10.43
N GLU A 125 0.37 -0.38 -9.25
CA GLU A 125 -0.33 -0.72 -8.00
C GLU A 125 -1.83 -0.44 -8.05
N ASN A 126 -2.30 0.34 -9.02
CA ASN A 126 -3.71 0.60 -9.29
C ASN A 126 -4.21 -0.03 -10.61
N GLN A 127 -3.48 -1.01 -11.17
CA GLN A 127 -3.80 -1.70 -12.42
C GLN A 127 -3.97 -3.19 -12.21
N TRP A 128 -4.66 -3.57 -11.13
CA TRP A 128 -4.90 -4.95 -10.76
C TRP A 128 -5.59 -5.72 -11.90
N GLN A 129 -5.21 -6.99 -12.04
CA GLN A 129 -5.72 -7.90 -13.05
C GLN A 129 -6.18 -9.19 -12.38
N GLN A 130 -7.23 -9.82 -12.94
CA GLN A 130 -7.79 -11.06 -12.41
C GLN A 130 -6.70 -12.14 -12.27
N ARG A 131 -5.83 -12.30 -13.25
CA ARG A 131 -4.74 -13.28 -13.22
C ARG A 131 -3.81 -13.15 -12.00
N TRP A 132 -3.53 -11.93 -11.54
CA TRP A 132 -2.70 -11.72 -10.34
C TRP A 132 -3.42 -12.21 -9.08
N LEU A 133 -4.73 -12.02 -9.03
CA LEU A 133 -5.58 -12.47 -7.92
C LEU A 133 -5.72 -13.99 -7.92
N ASP A 134 -5.85 -14.61 -9.10
CA ASP A 134 -5.95 -16.07 -9.29
C ASP A 134 -4.66 -16.80 -8.87
N GLU A 135 -3.51 -16.14 -8.96
CA GLU A 135 -2.20 -16.69 -8.55
C GLU A 135 -1.95 -16.56 -7.03
N LEU A 136 -2.75 -15.76 -6.30
CA LEU A 136 -2.61 -15.62 -4.86
C LEU A 136 -3.14 -16.88 -4.15
N ASN A 137 -2.32 -17.42 -3.25
CA ASN A 137 -2.75 -18.52 -2.39
C ASN A 137 -3.34 -17.96 -1.10
N VAL A 138 -4.67 -17.90 -1.01
CA VAL A 138 -5.39 -17.46 0.19
C VAL A 138 -6.17 -18.64 0.76
N PRO A 139 -5.56 -19.40 1.70
CA PRO A 139 -6.24 -20.55 2.29
C PRO A 139 -7.41 -20.10 3.18
N GLN A 140 -8.32 -21.03 3.45
CA GLN A 140 -9.40 -20.81 4.43
C GLN A 140 -8.85 -20.38 5.78
N ASN A 141 -9.66 -19.70 6.57
CA ASN A 141 -9.27 -19.11 7.85
C ASN A 141 -8.15 -18.06 7.75
N SER A 142 -7.98 -17.41 6.60
CA SER A 142 -6.99 -16.34 6.42
C SER A 142 -7.48 -14.99 6.92
N LEU A 143 -6.52 -14.13 7.25
CA LEU A 143 -6.71 -12.69 7.41
C LEU A 143 -6.24 -11.98 6.14
N VAL A 144 -7.09 -11.20 5.52
CA VAL A 144 -6.78 -10.43 4.30
C VAL A 144 -6.85 -8.95 4.61
N TYR A 145 -5.69 -8.26 4.52
CA TYR A 145 -5.64 -6.80 4.57
C TYR A 145 -5.82 -6.23 3.17
N LEU A 146 -6.68 -5.23 3.03
CA LEU A 146 -6.88 -4.47 1.80
C LEU A 146 -6.90 -2.97 2.08
N SER A 147 -6.11 -2.21 1.32
CA SER A 147 -6.07 -0.77 1.44
C SER A 147 -7.22 -0.10 0.67
N GLY A 148 -7.88 0.86 1.30
CA GLY A 148 -8.95 1.66 0.71
C GLY A 148 -8.54 2.49 -0.50
N TYR A 149 -7.25 2.79 -0.65
CA TYR A 149 -6.74 3.42 -1.88
C TYR A 149 -7.02 2.58 -3.12
N GLN A 150 -6.91 1.25 -3.01
CA GLN A 150 -7.22 0.33 -4.10
C GLN A 150 -8.73 0.22 -4.35
N LEU A 151 -9.54 0.31 -3.29
CA LEU A 151 -11.01 0.34 -3.43
C LEU A 151 -11.51 1.61 -4.10
N ALA A 152 -10.87 2.75 -3.84
CA ALA A 152 -11.16 4.03 -4.48
C ALA A 152 -10.59 4.14 -5.91
N SER A 153 -9.79 3.17 -6.36
CA SER A 153 -9.21 3.12 -7.69
C SER A 153 -10.16 2.44 -8.69
N PRO A 154 -9.89 2.51 -10.02
CA PRO A 154 -10.66 1.76 -11.02
C PRO A 154 -10.70 0.25 -10.80
N CYS A 155 -9.80 -0.30 -9.97
CA CYS A 155 -9.74 -1.73 -9.65
C CYS A 155 -10.63 -2.12 -8.46
N GLY A 156 -11.30 -1.16 -7.82
CA GLY A 156 -12.12 -1.41 -6.63
C GLY A 156 -13.16 -2.50 -6.82
N GLU A 157 -13.87 -2.49 -7.96
CA GLU A 157 -14.87 -3.51 -8.29
C GLU A 157 -14.25 -4.91 -8.42
N LEU A 158 -13.12 -5.02 -9.11
CA LEU A 158 -12.40 -6.28 -9.28
C LEU A 158 -11.97 -6.85 -7.92
N LEU A 159 -11.36 -6.01 -7.08
CA LEU A 159 -10.85 -6.42 -5.77
C LEU A 159 -11.97 -6.80 -4.80
N THR A 160 -13.08 -6.05 -4.81
CA THR A 160 -14.25 -6.38 -4.01
C THR A 160 -14.87 -7.72 -4.44
N GLY A 161 -15.06 -7.92 -5.75
CA GLY A 161 -15.60 -9.19 -6.28
C GLY A 161 -14.69 -10.39 -5.99
N TRP A 162 -13.39 -10.21 -6.04
CA TRP A 162 -12.42 -11.24 -5.64
C TRP A 162 -12.53 -11.56 -4.14
N LEU A 163 -12.62 -10.54 -3.28
CA LEU A 163 -12.71 -10.73 -1.83
C LEU A 163 -14.00 -11.47 -1.44
N GLU A 164 -15.12 -11.14 -2.08
CA GLU A 164 -16.41 -11.84 -1.89
C GLU A 164 -16.36 -13.32 -2.30
N GLY A 165 -15.52 -13.65 -3.28
CA GLY A 165 -15.31 -15.03 -3.74
C GLY A 165 -14.46 -15.90 -2.82
N LEU A 166 -13.80 -15.31 -1.81
CA LEU A 166 -12.99 -16.07 -0.86
C LEU A 166 -13.85 -16.72 0.22
N GLU A 167 -13.57 -17.98 0.53
CA GLU A 167 -14.28 -18.71 1.56
C GLU A 167 -13.56 -18.64 2.92
N ASP A 168 -14.31 -18.42 3.99
CA ASP A 168 -13.81 -18.42 5.38
C ASP A 168 -12.59 -17.50 5.59
N VAL A 169 -12.68 -16.27 5.14
CA VAL A 169 -11.67 -15.23 5.36
C VAL A 169 -12.21 -14.11 6.24
N THR A 170 -11.32 -13.43 6.94
CA THR A 170 -11.62 -12.16 7.60
C THR A 170 -10.90 -11.04 6.89
N ALA A 171 -11.65 -10.08 6.35
CA ALA A 171 -11.08 -8.89 5.74
C ALA A 171 -10.82 -7.80 6.79
N LEU A 172 -9.65 -7.18 6.71
CA LEU A 172 -9.31 -5.94 7.40
C LEU A 172 -9.12 -4.84 6.35
N ILE A 173 -10.03 -3.90 6.30
CA ILE A 173 -10.01 -2.82 5.32
C ILE A 173 -9.62 -1.52 5.99
N ASP A 174 -8.49 -0.95 5.55
CA ASP A 174 -8.04 0.38 5.95
C ASP A 174 -8.51 1.39 4.90
N PHE A 175 -9.60 2.08 5.18
CA PHE A 175 -10.19 3.03 4.25
C PHE A 175 -9.30 4.24 3.96
N GLY A 176 -8.47 4.64 4.93
CA GLY A 176 -7.59 5.80 4.80
C GLY A 176 -8.35 7.10 4.46
N PRO A 177 -7.65 8.11 3.91
CA PRO A 177 -8.26 9.42 3.60
C PRO A 177 -9.15 9.39 2.35
N ARG A 178 -9.19 8.28 1.60
CA ARG A 178 -9.96 8.13 0.35
C ARG A 178 -11.34 7.51 0.55
N ILE A 179 -11.81 7.37 1.79
CA ILE A 179 -13.12 6.76 2.08
C ILE A 179 -14.27 7.42 1.32
N ALA A 180 -14.23 8.74 1.15
CA ALA A 180 -15.25 9.49 0.41
C ALA A 180 -15.20 9.26 -1.12
N ASP A 181 -14.10 8.74 -1.63
CA ASP A 181 -13.91 8.45 -3.06
C ASP A 181 -14.33 7.00 -3.41
N ILE A 182 -14.61 6.16 -2.42
CA ILE A 182 -15.06 4.78 -2.63
C ILE A 182 -16.54 4.81 -3.04
N PRO A 183 -16.92 4.19 -4.16
CA PRO A 183 -18.33 4.14 -4.58
C PRO A 183 -19.24 3.51 -3.52
N ASP A 184 -20.39 4.11 -3.26
CA ASP A 184 -21.38 3.61 -2.29
C ASP A 184 -21.77 2.14 -2.56
N ALA A 185 -21.84 1.73 -3.83
CA ALA A 185 -22.12 0.37 -4.24
C ALA A 185 -21.07 -0.63 -3.73
N LEU A 186 -19.81 -0.22 -3.62
CA LEU A 186 -18.73 -1.04 -3.05
C LEU A 186 -18.80 -1.04 -1.53
N MET A 187 -19.07 0.13 -0.92
CA MET A 187 -19.18 0.25 0.54
C MET A 187 -20.26 -0.64 1.15
N GLY A 188 -21.31 -0.95 0.40
CA GLY A 188 -22.37 -1.86 0.86
C GLY A 188 -22.04 -3.35 0.75
N ARG A 189 -20.88 -3.70 0.16
CA ARG A 189 -20.45 -5.09 -0.08
C ARG A 189 -19.27 -5.54 0.79
N ILE A 190 -18.62 -4.59 1.50
CA ILE A 190 -17.41 -4.81 2.30
C ILE A 190 -17.62 -4.52 3.79
#